data_716747e310507f3d36c5777850b8d2d8
#
_entry.id   716747e310507f3d36c5777850b8d2d8
#
_cell.length_a   1.000
_cell.length_b   1.000
_cell.length_c   1.000
_cell.angle_alpha   90.00
_cell.angle_beta   90.00
_cell.angle_gamma   90.00
#
_symmetry.space_group_name_H-M   'P 1'
#
loop_
_entity.id
_entity.type
_entity.pdbx_description
1 polymer ?
#
loop_
_entity_poly.entity_id
_entity_poly.type
_entity_poly.pdbx_seq_one_letter_code
_entity_poly.pdbx_strand_id
1 'polypeptide(L)'
;FMSDYPEIGDMTIRIINKLNEYNVPAVVLTKSTLPHELAKLSKINQYGITLVSTNESFRDKYEPYTSKYDDRIKALKYLHEKGCKTWVSIEPYPTPNISVQSLKKLLNRVKFVNYIVFGMWHYNKLVSQYKDRKAFYDECSETVVDFCKKNNIRLHIKTGTYSKEESDL
;
A
#
# COMPACT_ATOMS: atom_id res chain seq x y z
N PHE A 1 8.76 6.53 -9.06
CA PHE A 1 9.10 5.97 -10.38
C PHE A 1 8.01 6.35 -11.38
N MET A 2 8.31 7.22 -12.29
CA MET A 2 7.36 7.78 -13.25
C MET A 2 7.74 7.27 -14.64
N SER A 3 6.82 6.59 -15.33
CA SER A 3 7.08 6.01 -16.66
C SER A 3 7.46 7.08 -17.70
N ASP A 4 6.88 8.27 -17.57
CA ASP A 4 7.07 9.38 -18.52
C ASP A 4 8.36 10.19 -18.26
N TYR A 5 9.07 9.88 -17.16
CA TYR A 5 10.30 10.55 -16.72
C TYR A 5 11.31 9.52 -16.21
N PRO A 6 11.89 8.70 -17.08
CA PRO A 6 12.81 7.63 -16.71
C PRO A 6 14.03 8.13 -15.91
N GLU A 7 14.49 9.35 -16.19
CA GLU A 7 15.60 10.00 -15.49
C GLU A 7 15.32 10.19 -13.98
N ILE A 8 14.05 10.38 -13.60
CA ILE A 8 13.66 10.45 -12.17
C ILE A 8 13.79 9.06 -11.52
N GLY A 9 13.44 7.99 -12.24
CA GLY A 9 13.63 6.62 -11.78
C GLY A 9 15.11 6.31 -11.54
N ASP A 10 15.97 6.62 -12.50
CA ASP A 10 17.42 6.42 -12.41
C ASP A 10 18.04 7.22 -11.27
N MET A 11 17.64 8.49 -11.11
CA MET A 11 18.10 9.33 -10.01
C MET A 11 17.66 8.75 -8.65
N THR A 12 16.43 8.27 -8.55
CA THR A 12 15.92 7.65 -7.31
C THR A 12 16.74 6.41 -6.93
N ILE A 13 17.04 5.54 -7.90
CA ILE A 13 17.87 4.35 -7.68
C ILE A 13 19.28 4.75 -7.20
N ARG A 14 19.88 5.76 -7.83
CA ARG A 14 21.20 6.29 -7.42
C ARG A 14 21.19 6.85 -6.00
N ILE A 15 20.13 7.57 -5.60
CA ILE A 15 19.98 8.09 -4.24
C ILE A 15 19.88 6.93 -3.24
N ILE A 16 19.04 5.93 -3.51
CA ILE A 16 18.88 4.76 -2.64
C ILE A 16 20.23 4.03 -2.49
N ASN A 17 20.93 3.82 -3.60
CA ASN A 17 22.26 3.19 -3.55
C ASN A 17 23.24 3.99 -2.70
N LYS A 18 23.26 5.31 -2.85
CA LYS A 18 24.11 6.20 -2.05
C LYS A 18 23.80 6.13 -0.56
N LEU A 19 22.52 6.10 -0.18
CA LEU A 19 22.10 5.89 1.21
C LEU A 19 22.61 4.55 1.75
N ASN A 20 22.51 3.48 0.94
CA ASN A 20 22.95 2.14 1.34
C ASN A 20 24.47 2.03 1.53
N GLU A 21 25.29 2.83 0.83
CA GLU A 21 26.74 2.93 1.09
C GLU A 21 27.05 3.37 2.53
N TYR A 22 26.16 4.13 3.15
CA TYR A 22 26.24 4.58 4.54
C TYR A 22 25.40 3.74 5.52
N ASN A 23 24.92 2.56 5.10
CA ASN A 23 24.02 1.70 5.88
C ASN A 23 22.68 2.37 6.27
N VAL A 24 22.24 3.38 5.53
CA VAL A 24 20.95 4.03 5.74
C VAL A 24 19.88 3.30 4.89
N PRO A 25 18.84 2.71 5.54
CA PRO A 25 17.76 2.04 4.80
C PRO A 25 16.85 3.07 4.12
N ALA A 26 16.38 2.75 2.93
CA ALA A 26 15.34 3.50 2.24
C ALA A 26 13.97 2.81 2.40
N VAL A 27 12.94 3.62 2.68
CA VAL A 27 11.53 3.19 2.65
C VAL A 27 10.87 3.86 1.45
N VAL A 28 10.46 3.05 0.48
CA VAL A 28 9.86 3.51 -0.78
C VAL A 28 8.38 3.22 -0.78
N LEU A 29 7.58 4.21 -1.18
CA LEU A 29 6.14 4.05 -1.47
C LEU A 29 5.81 4.74 -2.79
N THR A 30 5.07 4.04 -3.66
CA THR A 30 4.69 4.60 -4.96
C THR A 30 3.29 4.15 -5.41
N LYS A 31 2.67 4.94 -6.27
CA LYS A 31 1.51 4.58 -7.08
C LYS A 31 1.89 4.22 -8.53
N SER A 32 3.18 4.05 -8.78
CA SER A 32 3.74 3.61 -10.06
C SER A 32 4.28 2.18 -9.95
N THR A 33 4.78 1.64 -11.06
CA THR A 33 5.44 0.33 -11.13
C THR A 33 6.85 0.44 -10.55
N LEU A 34 7.20 -0.44 -9.62
CA LEU A 34 8.53 -0.52 -9.02
C LEU A 34 9.53 -1.14 -10.01
N PRO A 35 10.68 -0.51 -10.29
CA PRO A 35 11.71 -1.08 -11.16
C PRO A 35 12.31 -2.38 -10.62
N HIS A 36 12.62 -3.33 -11.50
CA HIS A 36 13.24 -4.61 -11.15
C HIS A 36 14.65 -4.45 -10.59
N GLU A 37 15.35 -3.38 -10.96
CA GLU A 37 16.69 -3.01 -10.49
C GLU A 37 16.77 -2.87 -8.98
N LEU A 38 15.68 -2.48 -8.33
CA LEU A 38 15.60 -2.38 -6.86
C LEU A 38 15.93 -3.71 -6.16
N ALA A 39 15.72 -4.84 -6.83
CA ALA A 39 16.08 -6.16 -6.31
C ALA A 39 17.60 -6.34 -6.11
N LYS A 40 18.43 -5.57 -6.82
CA LYS A 40 19.89 -5.61 -6.75
C LYS A 40 20.46 -4.75 -5.61
N LEU A 41 19.64 -3.85 -5.04
CA LEU A 41 20.05 -2.97 -3.95
C LEU A 41 20.02 -3.71 -2.61
N SER A 42 20.51 -3.05 -1.57
CA SER A 42 20.60 -3.63 -0.22
C SER A 42 19.25 -4.13 0.30
N LYS A 43 19.26 -5.29 0.96
CA LYS A 43 18.05 -5.92 1.56
C LYS A 43 17.58 -5.23 2.85
N ILE A 44 18.29 -4.19 3.30
CA ILE A 44 17.80 -3.36 4.40
C ILE A 44 16.63 -2.46 3.98
N ASN A 45 16.50 -2.17 2.66
CA ASN A 45 15.43 -1.33 2.10
C ASN A 45 14.06 -2.00 2.18
N GLN A 46 13.01 -1.16 2.14
CA GLN A 46 11.62 -1.59 2.11
C GLN A 46 10.91 -0.95 0.90
N TYR A 47 10.23 -1.77 0.12
CA TYR A 47 9.54 -1.33 -1.10
C TYR A 47 8.04 -1.54 -0.96
N GLY A 48 7.27 -0.49 -1.22
CA GLY A 48 5.83 -0.50 -1.06
C GLY A 48 5.08 0.13 -2.22
N ILE A 49 3.83 -0.29 -2.36
CA ILE A 49 2.87 0.31 -3.27
C ILE A 49 1.64 0.79 -2.51
N THR A 50 1.01 1.86 -3.00
CA THR A 50 -0.35 2.19 -2.60
C THR A 50 -1.34 1.35 -3.41
N LEU A 51 -2.26 0.66 -2.73
CA LEU A 51 -3.27 -0.18 -3.35
C LEU A 51 -4.59 -0.05 -2.61
N VAL A 52 -5.44 0.89 -3.01
CA VAL A 52 -6.72 1.20 -2.34
C VAL A 52 -7.92 0.59 -3.04
N SER A 53 -7.73 0.05 -4.23
CA SER A 53 -8.73 -0.64 -5.04
C SER A 53 -8.08 -1.65 -5.97
N THR A 54 -8.89 -2.45 -6.64
CA THR A 54 -8.49 -3.30 -7.77
C THR A 54 -9.35 -2.99 -9.01
N ASN A 55 -10.17 -1.94 -8.94
CA ASN A 55 -11.02 -1.48 -10.02
C ASN A 55 -10.33 -0.34 -10.78
N GLU A 56 -9.99 -0.57 -12.04
CA GLU A 56 -9.30 0.42 -12.88
C GLU A 56 -10.14 1.69 -13.11
N SER A 57 -11.48 1.61 -13.14
CA SER A 57 -12.34 2.81 -13.22
C SER A 57 -12.21 3.68 -11.97
N PHE A 58 -11.95 3.08 -10.79
CA PHE A 58 -11.63 3.84 -9.58
C PHE A 58 -10.27 4.54 -9.74
N ARG A 59 -9.26 3.83 -10.26
CA ARG A 59 -7.94 4.40 -10.53
C ARG A 59 -8.03 5.59 -11.47
N ASP A 60 -8.71 5.45 -12.61
CA ASP A 60 -8.84 6.52 -13.62
C ASP A 60 -9.48 7.78 -13.03
N LYS A 61 -10.43 7.62 -12.10
CA LYS A 61 -11.13 8.74 -11.47
C LYS A 61 -10.38 9.39 -10.31
N TYR A 62 -9.75 8.58 -9.44
CA TYR A 62 -9.20 9.05 -8.16
C TYR A 62 -7.67 8.99 -8.07
N GLU A 63 -7.03 8.26 -8.97
CA GLU A 63 -5.57 8.13 -9.08
C GLU A 63 -5.11 8.31 -10.54
N PRO A 64 -5.51 9.41 -11.23
CA PRO A 64 -5.11 9.61 -12.63
C PRO A 64 -3.57 9.64 -12.75
N TYR A 65 -3.06 9.26 -13.93
CA TYR A 65 -1.63 9.21 -14.24
C TYR A 65 -0.80 8.21 -13.42
N THR A 66 -1.45 7.27 -12.75
CA THR A 66 -0.76 6.21 -11.99
C THR A 66 -0.74 4.89 -12.78
N SER A 67 0.18 3.99 -12.45
CA SER A 67 0.23 2.67 -13.08
C SER A 67 -0.99 1.82 -12.73
N LYS A 68 -1.36 0.89 -13.62
CA LYS A 68 -2.44 -0.08 -13.36
C LYS A 68 -2.18 -0.88 -12.09
N TYR A 69 -3.23 -1.22 -11.37
CA TYR A 69 -3.11 -1.97 -10.11
C TYR A 69 -2.40 -3.31 -10.29
N ASP A 70 -2.68 -4.02 -11.37
CA ASP A 70 -2.05 -5.31 -11.67
C ASP A 70 -0.56 -5.17 -11.88
N ASP A 71 -0.10 -4.12 -12.54
CA ASP A 71 1.32 -3.88 -12.80
C ASP A 71 2.07 -3.53 -11.51
N ARG A 72 1.44 -2.71 -10.63
CA ARG A 72 2.00 -2.42 -9.29
C ARG A 72 2.17 -3.71 -8.49
N ILE A 73 1.13 -4.58 -8.45
CA ILE A 73 1.15 -5.84 -7.70
C ILE A 73 2.20 -6.80 -8.26
N LYS A 74 2.29 -6.95 -9.59
CA LYS A 74 3.28 -7.82 -10.25
C LYS A 74 4.71 -7.39 -9.92
N ALA A 75 5.00 -6.08 -10.01
CA ALA A 75 6.31 -5.54 -9.71
C ALA A 75 6.69 -5.74 -8.23
N LEU A 76 5.75 -5.49 -7.29
CA LEU A 76 5.98 -5.72 -5.88
C LEU A 76 6.22 -7.20 -5.56
N LYS A 77 5.45 -8.11 -6.20
CA LYS A 77 5.60 -9.55 -6.04
C LYS A 77 6.97 -10.01 -6.53
N TYR A 78 7.43 -9.51 -7.68
CA TYR A 78 8.78 -9.78 -8.18
C TYR A 78 9.86 -9.41 -7.14
N LEU A 79 9.78 -8.21 -6.54
CA LEU A 79 10.74 -7.79 -5.52
C LEU A 79 10.66 -8.69 -4.27
N HIS A 80 9.47 -9.10 -3.85
CA HIS A 80 9.28 -10.04 -2.75
C HIS A 80 9.96 -11.39 -3.03
N GLU A 81 9.74 -11.96 -4.21
CA GLU A 81 10.36 -13.22 -4.66
C GLU A 81 11.90 -13.13 -4.76
N LYS A 82 12.44 -11.91 -4.92
CA LYS A 82 13.88 -11.62 -4.85
C LYS A 82 14.39 -11.36 -3.42
N GLY A 83 13.58 -11.62 -2.39
CA GLY A 83 13.96 -11.51 -0.98
C GLY A 83 13.99 -10.07 -0.46
N CYS A 84 13.34 -9.11 -1.14
CA CYS A 84 13.19 -7.76 -0.63
C CYS A 84 12.07 -7.70 0.40
N LYS A 85 12.20 -6.79 1.39
CA LYS A 85 11.10 -6.46 2.31
C LYS A 85 10.05 -5.66 1.56
N THR A 86 8.83 -6.16 1.52
CA THR A 86 7.74 -5.56 0.75
C THR A 86 6.54 -5.19 1.62
N TRP A 87 5.84 -4.13 1.24
CA TRP A 87 4.68 -3.67 1.98
C TRP A 87 3.62 -3.00 1.09
N VAL A 88 2.40 -2.90 1.61
CA VAL A 88 1.28 -2.25 0.90
C VAL A 88 0.61 -1.23 1.81
N SER A 89 0.39 -0.03 1.28
CA SER A 89 -0.47 0.98 1.88
C SER A 89 -1.88 0.86 1.29
N ILE A 90 -2.84 0.42 2.10
CA ILE A 90 -4.27 0.42 1.79
C ILE A 90 -4.88 1.69 2.39
N GLU A 91 -4.29 2.82 2.03
CA GLU A 91 -4.69 4.15 2.48
C GLU A 91 -4.55 5.14 1.31
N PRO A 92 -5.58 5.96 1.09
CA PRO A 92 -6.85 6.08 1.79
C PRO A 92 -7.90 5.05 1.31
N TYR A 93 -8.45 4.21 2.19
CA TYR A 93 -9.46 3.23 1.78
C TYR A 93 -10.84 3.90 1.62
N PRO A 94 -11.53 3.72 0.48
CA PRO A 94 -12.80 4.40 0.22
C PRO A 94 -13.98 3.77 0.96
N THR A 95 -14.95 4.59 1.35
CA THR A 95 -16.26 4.16 1.86
C THR A 95 -17.18 3.68 0.73
N PRO A 96 -18.23 2.87 1.01
CA PRO A 96 -19.13 2.31 0.00
C PRO A 96 -19.86 3.33 -0.89
N ASN A 97 -20.13 4.53 -0.39
CA ASN A 97 -20.71 5.61 -1.19
C ASN A 97 -19.76 6.23 -2.22
N ILE A 98 -18.47 5.92 -2.14
CA ILE A 98 -17.46 6.28 -3.16
C ILE A 98 -17.20 5.10 -4.09
N SER A 99 -16.99 3.90 -3.51
CA SER A 99 -16.69 2.69 -4.27
C SER A 99 -17.10 1.45 -3.50
N VAL A 100 -18.02 0.68 -4.06
CA VAL A 100 -18.35 -0.65 -3.54
C VAL A 100 -17.30 -1.64 -3.99
N GLN A 101 -16.54 -2.19 -3.03
CA GLN A 101 -15.48 -3.15 -3.30
C GLN A 101 -15.26 -4.13 -2.15
N SER A 102 -14.60 -5.24 -2.42
CA SER A 102 -14.29 -6.27 -1.42
C SER A 102 -12.87 -6.10 -0.89
N LEU A 103 -12.74 -5.66 0.38
CA LEU A 103 -11.45 -5.60 1.08
C LEU A 103 -10.77 -6.98 1.12
N LYS A 104 -11.53 -8.05 1.37
CA LYS A 104 -10.98 -9.43 1.39
C LYS A 104 -10.36 -9.84 0.05
N LYS A 105 -10.99 -9.46 -1.09
CA LYS A 105 -10.40 -9.72 -2.42
C LYS A 105 -9.10 -8.94 -2.62
N LEU A 106 -9.06 -7.68 -2.19
CA LEU A 106 -7.85 -6.86 -2.27
C LEU A 106 -6.72 -7.45 -1.42
N LEU A 107 -7.00 -7.79 -0.15
CA LEU A 107 -6.03 -8.39 0.76
C LEU A 107 -5.46 -9.71 0.20
N ASN A 108 -6.30 -10.57 -0.37
CA ASN A 108 -5.84 -11.82 -0.97
C ASN A 108 -4.86 -11.62 -2.14
N ARG A 109 -4.94 -10.51 -2.85
CA ARG A 109 -4.00 -10.19 -3.94
C ARG A 109 -2.60 -9.84 -3.46
N VAL A 110 -2.48 -9.42 -2.20
CA VAL A 110 -1.21 -8.96 -1.61
C VAL A 110 -0.78 -9.79 -0.40
N LYS A 111 -1.33 -10.99 -0.21
CA LYS A 111 -1.02 -11.89 0.92
C LYS A 111 0.47 -12.29 1.04
N PHE A 112 1.27 -12.02 0.02
CA PHE A 112 2.71 -12.32 0.00
C PHE A 112 3.58 -11.27 0.70
N VAL A 113 3.05 -10.07 1.00
CA VAL A 113 3.87 -8.96 1.54
C VAL A 113 4.23 -9.17 3.02
N ASN A 114 5.28 -8.49 3.47
CA ASN A 114 5.72 -8.55 4.86
C ASN A 114 4.95 -7.61 5.80
N TYR A 115 4.32 -6.56 5.25
CA TYR A 115 3.71 -5.51 6.05
C TYR A 115 2.55 -4.84 5.33
N ILE A 116 1.48 -4.53 6.05
CA ILE A 116 0.33 -3.77 5.55
C ILE A 116 0.12 -2.54 6.43
N VAL A 117 -0.12 -1.40 5.80
CA VAL A 117 -0.64 -0.18 6.41
C VAL A 117 -2.09 -0.03 5.96
N PHE A 118 -3.02 0.12 6.90
CA PHE A 118 -4.43 0.35 6.61
C PHE A 118 -4.89 1.69 7.18
N GLY A 119 -5.66 2.46 6.40
CA GLY A 119 -6.14 3.75 6.87
C GLY A 119 -7.39 4.26 6.15
N MET A 120 -8.21 5.01 6.90
CA MET A 120 -9.39 5.67 6.38
C MET A 120 -9.02 6.84 5.45
N TRP A 121 -9.96 7.25 4.61
CA TRP A 121 -9.79 8.43 3.76
C TRP A 121 -10.13 9.70 4.56
N HIS A 122 -9.11 10.32 5.10
CA HIS A 122 -9.23 11.60 5.82
C HIS A 122 -9.51 12.77 4.85
N TYR A 123 -10.12 13.84 5.37
CA TYR A 123 -10.37 15.11 4.68
C TYR A 123 -11.16 15.00 3.37
N ASN A 124 -11.96 13.94 3.20
CA ASN A 124 -12.83 13.76 2.05
C ASN A 124 -14.30 14.00 2.45
N LYS A 125 -14.97 14.95 1.78
CA LYS A 125 -16.36 15.33 2.06
C LYS A 125 -17.34 14.16 1.90
N LEU A 126 -17.16 13.32 0.88
CA LEU A 126 -18.03 12.16 0.64
C LEU A 126 -17.89 11.12 1.76
N VAL A 127 -16.66 10.86 2.20
CA VAL A 127 -16.40 9.98 3.35
C VAL A 127 -17.02 10.54 4.62
N SER A 128 -16.90 11.86 4.85
CA SER A 128 -17.48 12.50 6.04
C SER A 128 -19.02 12.43 6.06
N GLN A 129 -19.66 12.39 4.91
CA GLN A 129 -21.12 12.28 4.76
C GLN A 129 -21.63 10.84 4.87
N TYR A 130 -20.77 9.83 4.87
CA TYR A 130 -21.20 8.45 5.04
C TYR A 130 -21.58 8.20 6.50
N LYS A 131 -22.88 7.97 6.74
CA LYS A 131 -23.46 7.90 8.11
C LYS A 131 -22.80 6.82 8.97
N ASP A 132 -22.55 5.64 8.39
CA ASP A 132 -22.00 4.48 9.09
C ASP A 132 -20.46 4.42 9.01
N ARG A 133 -19.80 5.55 8.73
CA ARG A 133 -18.36 5.64 8.51
C ARG A 133 -17.54 4.96 9.60
N LYS A 134 -17.88 5.22 10.88
CA LYS A 134 -17.14 4.67 12.00
C LYS A 134 -17.26 3.15 12.04
N ALA A 135 -18.48 2.63 12.04
CA ALA A 135 -18.75 1.18 12.04
C ALA A 135 -18.11 0.49 10.83
N PHE A 136 -18.17 1.11 9.64
CA PHE A 136 -17.53 0.59 8.43
C PHE A 136 -16.02 0.45 8.58
N TYR A 137 -15.32 1.47 9.09
CA TYR A 137 -13.87 1.39 9.26
C TYR A 137 -13.47 0.45 10.41
N ASP A 138 -14.29 0.32 11.45
CA ASP A 138 -14.09 -0.66 12.51
C ASP A 138 -14.18 -2.08 11.95
N GLU A 139 -15.21 -2.42 11.16
CA GLU A 139 -15.36 -3.73 10.49
C GLU A 139 -14.21 -4.00 9.51
N CYS A 140 -13.82 -3.01 8.72
CA CYS A 140 -12.68 -3.12 7.83
C CYS A 140 -11.38 -3.38 8.61
N SER A 141 -11.16 -2.68 9.72
CA SER A 141 -9.98 -2.85 10.57
C SER A 141 -9.91 -4.24 11.17
N GLU A 142 -11.03 -4.77 11.71
CA GLU A 142 -11.13 -6.15 12.20
C GLU A 142 -10.79 -7.16 11.09
N THR A 143 -11.35 -6.95 9.88
CA THR A 143 -11.04 -7.80 8.72
C THR A 143 -9.54 -7.81 8.39
N VAL A 144 -8.87 -6.66 8.45
CA VAL A 144 -7.42 -6.55 8.17
C VAL A 144 -6.61 -7.20 9.30
N VAL A 145 -6.99 -6.98 10.57
CA VAL A 145 -6.33 -7.61 11.74
C VAL A 145 -6.35 -9.12 11.63
N ASP A 146 -7.54 -9.70 11.41
CA ASP A 146 -7.71 -11.16 11.29
C ASP A 146 -6.92 -11.73 10.12
N PHE A 147 -6.97 -11.03 8.98
CA PHE A 147 -6.21 -11.42 7.79
C PHE A 147 -4.71 -11.42 8.06
N CYS A 148 -4.18 -10.37 8.66
CA CYS A 148 -2.76 -10.21 8.95
C CYS A 148 -2.28 -11.24 9.98
N LYS A 149 -3.04 -11.47 11.06
CA LYS A 149 -2.77 -12.52 12.05
C LYS A 149 -2.69 -13.91 11.39
N LYS A 150 -3.70 -14.25 10.56
CA LYS A 150 -3.78 -15.54 9.86
C LYS A 150 -2.61 -15.79 8.89
N ASN A 151 -2.09 -14.74 8.26
CA ASN A 151 -1.05 -14.85 7.23
C ASN A 151 0.35 -14.43 7.72
N ASN A 152 0.54 -14.17 9.02
CA ASN A 152 1.78 -13.71 9.63
C ASN A 152 2.36 -12.46 8.94
N ILE A 153 1.49 -11.47 8.68
CA ILE A 153 1.83 -10.18 8.07
C ILE A 153 1.82 -9.12 9.17
N ARG A 154 2.87 -8.29 9.25
CA ARG A 154 2.86 -7.13 10.14
C ARG A 154 1.79 -6.14 9.72
N LEU A 155 1.15 -5.49 10.69
CA LEU A 155 0.09 -4.53 10.45
C LEU A 155 0.37 -3.21 11.18
N HIS A 156 0.00 -2.11 10.53
CA HIS A 156 -0.21 -0.81 11.18
C HIS A 156 -1.54 -0.24 10.71
N ILE A 157 -2.42 0.04 11.66
CA ILE A 157 -3.65 0.79 11.39
C ILE A 157 -3.41 2.25 11.74
N LYS A 158 -3.70 3.14 10.79
CA LYS A 158 -3.51 4.58 10.97
C LYS A 158 -4.42 5.13 12.06
N THR A 159 -3.89 5.99 12.90
CA THR A 159 -4.61 6.66 13.98
C THR A 159 -5.93 7.27 13.48
N GLY A 160 -7.01 7.06 14.24
CA GLY A 160 -8.35 7.52 13.91
C GLY A 160 -9.12 6.66 12.90
N THR A 161 -8.53 5.56 12.39
CA THR A 161 -9.21 4.60 11.50
C THR A 161 -10.02 3.58 12.27
N TYR A 162 -9.46 3.06 13.35
CA TYR A 162 -10.04 2.04 14.22
C TYR A 162 -10.38 2.64 15.58
N SER A 163 -11.56 2.33 16.13
CA SER A 163 -12.00 2.90 17.40
C SER A 163 -11.55 2.14 18.64
N LYS A 164 -11.05 0.90 18.48
CA LYS A 164 -10.42 0.17 19.59
C LYS A 164 -8.98 0.67 19.76
N GLU A 165 -8.53 0.84 21.01
CA GLU A 165 -7.15 1.26 21.31
C GLU A 165 -6.13 0.21 20.88
N GLU A 166 -4.90 0.65 20.54
CA GLU A 166 -3.79 -0.24 20.14
C GLU A 166 -3.40 -1.27 21.23
N SER A 167 -3.79 -1.05 22.49
CA SER A 167 -3.58 -1.99 23.61
C SER A 167 -4.28 -3.33 23.44
N ASP A 168 -5.23 -3.45 22.51
CA ASP A 168 -6.05 -4.65 22.29
C ASP A 168 -5.59 -5.47 21.06
N LEU A 169 -4.48 -5.09 20.39
CA LEU A 169 -3.91 -5.75 19.23
C LEU A 169 -2.61 -6.49 19.53
#